data_0737ab9e66decd30a1abd5bd651523cf
#
_entry.id   0737ab9e66decd30a1abd5bd651523cf
#
_cell.length_a   1.000
_cell.length_b   1.000
_cell.length_c   1.000
_cell.angle_alpha   90.00
_cell.angle_beta   90.00
_cell.angle_gamma   90.00
#
_symmetry.space_group_name_H-M   'P 1'
#
loop_
_entity.id
_entity.type
_entity.pdbx_description
1 polymer ?
#
loop_
_entity_poly.entity_id
_entity_poly.type
_entity_poly.pdbx_seq_one_letter_code
_entity_poly.pdbx_strand_id
1 'polypeptide(L)'
;GYFYSRLQNPTNDMVAAKIAEMEGGTAAMLTSSGQAANFFALFNICECGDHIVASSSIYGGTFNLIDVTMRKMGIDVTFVSPDATEEELNEAFKPNTKVMFGETIANPALTVLDIELFAKVAHAHGVPLIVDNTFPTPVNCRPFEWGADIVTHSTTKYMDGHGAALGGAIVDSGK
;
A
#
# COMPACT_ATOMS: atom_id res chain seq x y z
N GLY A 1 5.68 27.31 11.88
CA GLY A 1 4.84 27.73 10.74
C GLY A 1 5.45 27.30 9.41
N TYR A 2 4.66 27.36 8.37
CA TYR A 2 5.08 26.99 7.02
C TYR A 2 6.10 27.99 6.47
N PHE A 3 7.32 27.55 6.20
CA PHE A 3 8.39 28.41 5.65
C PHE A 3 9.11 27.79 4.45
N TYR A 4 8.92 26.48 4.19
CA TYR A 4 9.60 25.79 3.11
C TYR A 4 8.75 24.60 2.59
N SER A 5 8.26 24.71 1.37
CA SER A 5 7.26 23.78 0.79
C SER A 5 7.71 22.33 0.70
N ARG A 6 9.01 22.04 0.59
CA ARG A 6 9.49 20.66 0.60
C ARG A 6 9.29 19.98 1.96
N LEU A 7 9.32 20.74 3.04
CA LEU A 7 9.14 20.24 4.41
C LEU A 7 7.67 20.25 4.83
N GLN A 8 6.97 21.35 4.55
CA GLN A 8 5.57 21.53 4.90
C GLN A 8 4.92 22.50 3.92
N ASN A 9 3.72 22.17 3.47
CA ASN A 9 2.93 23.01 2.59
C ASN A 9 1.46 22.94 3.01
N PRO A 10 0.81 24.08 3.32
CA PRO A 10 -0.56 24.08 3.86
C PRO A 10 -1.58 23.49 2.89
N THR A 11 -1.36 23.64 1.59
CA THR A 11 -2.25 23.05 0.57
C THR A 11 -2.12 21.52 0.56
N ASN A 12 -0.88 21.00 0.59
CA ASN A 12 -0.65 19.57 0.65
C ASN A 12 -1.19 18.97 1.95
N ASP A 13 -0.97 19.62 3.08
CA ASP A 13 -1.43 19.15 4.39
C ASP A 13 -2.96 19.11 4.46
N MET A 14 -3.65 20.10 3.87
CA MET A 14 -5.11 20.11 3.79
C MET A 14 -5.65 18.94 2.94
N VAL A 15 -5.03 18.66 1.79
CA VAL A 15 -5.42 17.54 0.94
C VAL A 15 -5.11 16.20 1.61
N ALA A 16 -3.93 16.07 2.22
CA ALA A 16 -3.55 14.88 2.97
C ALA A 16 -4.53 14.58 4.11
N ALA A 17 -4.87 15.59 4.92
CA ALA A 17 -5.84 15.44 6.00
C ALA A 17 -7.23 15.00 5.48
N LYS A 18 -7.65 15.54 4.35
CA LYS A 18 -8.92 15.16 3.72
C LYS A 18 -8.91 13.70 3.23
N ILE A 19 -7.80 13.24 2.64
CA ILE A 19 -7.66 11.84 2.21
C ILE A 19 -7.65 10.91 3.43
N ALA A 20 -6.92 11.26 4.50
CA ALA A 20 -6.92 10.50 5.75
C ALA A 20 -8.34 10.36 6.31
N GLU A 21 -9.10 11.43 6.41
CA GLU A 21 -10.49 11.42 6.88
C GLU A 21 -11.39 10.53 6.01
N MET A 22 -11.25 10.60 4.69
CA MET A 22 -12.03 9.79 3.76
C MET A 22 -11.76 8.30 3.91
N GLU A 23 -10.50 7.90 4.12
CA GLU A 23 -10.10 6.50 4.36
C GLU A 23 -10.42 6.03 5.80
N GLY A 24 -10.67 6.95 6.73
CA GLY A 24 -10.78 6.64 8.15
C GLY A 24 -9.43 6.40 8.82
N GLY A 25 -8.37 6.96 8.27
CA GLY A 25 -7.01 6.91 8.82
C GLY A 25 -6.69 8.06 9.77
N THR A 26 -5.57 7.94 10.47
CA THR A 26 -5.10 8.95 11.44
C THR A 26 -4.35 10.09 10.77
N ALA A 27 -3.56 9.76 9.75
CA ALA A 27 -2.75 10.74 9.00
C ALA A 27 -2.50 10.27 7.57
N ALA A 28 -2.19 11.22 6.69
CA ALA A 28 -1.73 10.90 5.35
C ALA A 28 -0.57 11.79 4.91
N MET A 29 0.19 11.29 3.94
CA MET A 29 1.27 12.01 3.26
C MET A 29 1.05 11.94 1.76
N LEU A 30 1.20 13.09 1.08
CA LEU A 30 1.16 13.12 -0.38
C LEU A 30 2.53 12.79 -0.97
N THR A 31 2.52 12.12 -2.09
CA THR A 31 3.72 11.75 -2.87
C THR A 31 3.56 12.18 -4.33
N SER A 32 4.67 12.14 -5.07
CA SER A 32 4.69 12.54 -6.50
C SER A 32 3.94 11.58 -7.43
N SER A 33 3.66 10.36 -6.98
CA SER A 33 2.96 9.33 -7.77
C SER A 33 2.53 8.17 -6.87
N GLY A 34 1.63 7.31 -7.36
CA GLY A 34 1.27 6.05 -6.70
C GLY A 34 2.48 5.11 -6.54
N GLN A 35 3.39 5.07 -7.52
CA GLN A 35 4.63 4.30 -7.40
C GLN A 35 5.55 4.83 -6.29
N ALA A 36 5.63 6.15 -6.12
CA ALA A 36 6.34 6.75 -5.00
C ALA A 36 5.67 6.42 -3.67
N ALA A 37 4.32 6.39 -3.63
CA ALA A 37 3.58 5.98 -2.44
C ALA A 37 3.91 4.53 -2.04
N ASN A 38 3.82 3.58 -2.98
CA ASN A 38 4.15 2.18 -2.74
C ASN A 38 5.62 2.00 -2.35
N PHE A 39 6.54 2.68 -3.05
CA PHE A 39 7.95 2.60 -2.72
C PHE A 39 8.23 3.10 -1.30
N PHE A 40 7.76 4.29 -0.94
CA PHE A 40 8.04 4.86 0.38
C PHE A 40 7.37 4.10 1.51
N ALA A 41 6.14 3.58 1.31
CA ALA A 41 5.48 2.77 2.31
C ALA A 41 6.25 1.47 2.60
N LEU A 42 6.71 0.78 1.56
CA LEU A 42 7.51 -0.45 1.70
C LEU A 42 8.91 -0.17 2.22
N PHE A 43 9.60 0.81 1.66
CA PHE A 43 11.00 1.13 1.99
C PHE A 43 11.15 1.74 3.41
N ASN A 44 10.09 2.36 3.94
CA ASN A 44 10.09 2.82 5.34
C ASN A 44 10.09 1.66 6.36
N ILE A 45 9.58 0.50 5.95
CA ILE A 45 9.44 -0.68 6.82
C ILE A 45 10.59 -1.67 6.61
N CYS A 46 11.05 -1.83 5.37
CA CYS A 46 12.02 -2.85 4.97
C CYS A 46 13.42 -2.28 4.81
N GLU A 47 14.40 -3.04 5.27
CA GLU A 47 15.84 -2.80 5.08
C GLU A 47 16.47 -3.92 4.24
N CYS A 48 17.73 -3.75 3.86
CA CYS A 48 18.50 -4.82 3.20
C CYS A 48 18.55 -6.08 4.07
N GLY A 49 18.16 -7.20 3.51
CA GLY A 49 18.04 -8.48 4.20
C GLY A 49 16.62 -8.82 4.64
N ASP A 50 15.67 -7.89 4.52
CA ASP A 50 14.26 -8.14 4.86
C ASP A 50 13.50 -8.81 3.72
N HIS A 51 12.29 -9.25 4.03
CA HIS A 51 11.41 -9.97 3.13
C HIS A 51 10.00 -9.39 3.12
N ILE A 52 9.38 -9.41 1.94
CA ILE A 52 8.00 -8.99 1.69
C ILE A 52 7.18 -10.19 1.26
N VAL A 53 5.94 -10.34 1.75
CA VAL A 53 4.92 -11.19 1.15
C VAL A 53 3.98 -10.31 0.35
N ALA A 54 3.77 -10.57 -0.93
CA ALA A 54 2.93 -9.74 -1.79
C ALA A 54 1.95 -10.57 -2.62
N SER A 55 0.75 -10.06 -2.84
CA SER A 55 -0.14 -10.65 -3.84
C SER A 55 0.51 -10.59 -5.22
N SER A 56 0.38 -11.66 -6.00
CA SER A 56 0.85 -11.71 -7.40
C SER A 56 -0.08 -10.93 -8.35
N SER A 57 -1.33 -10.71 -7.94
CA SER A 57 -2.30 -9.88 -8.68
C SER A 57 -2.24 -8.45 -8.18
N ILE A 58 -1.30 -7.69 -8.73
CA ILE A 58 -1.10 -6.27 -8.45
C ILE A 58 -0.70 -5.56 -9.76
N TYR A 59 -0.77 -4.24 -9.76
CA TYR A 59 -0.34 -3.43 -10.90
C TYR A 59 1.09 -3.79 -11.33
N GLY A 60 1.30 -4.00 -12.63
CA GLY A 60 2.59 -4.46 -13.17
C GLY A 60 3.78 -3.56 -12.82
N GLY A 61 3.57 -2.25 -12.68
CA GLY A 61 4.60 -1.33 -12.19
C GLY A 61 5.01 -1.62 -10.74
N THR A 62 4.05 -1.95 -9.87
CA THR A 62 4.31 -2.31 -8.47
C THR A 62 4.94 -3.69 -8.37
N PHE A 63 4.50 -4.64 -9.21
CA PHE A 63 5.15 -5.94 -9.31
C PHE A 63 6.64 -5.79 -9.65
N ASN A 64 6.95 -5.00 -10.68
CA ASN A 64 8.34 -4.73 -11.09
C ASN A 64 9.12 -3.94 -10.01
N LEU A 65 8.47 -3.01 -9.31
CA LEU A 65 9.08 -2.29 -8.18
C LEU A 65 9.56 -3.28 -7.12
N ILE A 66 8.71 -4.22 -6.70
CA ILE A 66 9.00 -5.16 -5.63
C ILE A 66 9.98 -6.24 -6.12
N ASP A 67 9.70 -6.87 -7.27
CA ASP A 67 10.48 -8.02 -7.75
C ASP A 67 11.86 -7.65 -8.34
N VAL A 68 11.99 -6.45 -8.90
CA VAL A 68 13.25 -6.05 -9.55
C VAL A 68 13.96 -4.96 -8.75
N THR A 69 13.29 -3.86 -8.46
CA THR A 69 13.96 -2.70 -7.86
C THR A 69 14.32 -2.94 -6.41
N MET A 70 13.40 -3.46 -5.60
CA MET A 70 13.65 -3.73 -4.19
C MET A 70 14.59 -4.92 -3.98
N ARG A 71 14.55 -5.94 -4.86
CA ARG A 71 15.56 -7.01 -4.85
C ARG A 71 16.99 -6.50 -5.07
N LYS A 72 17.18 -5.50 -5.93
CA LYS A 72 18.49 -4.84 -6.09
C LYS A 72 18.94 -4.11 -4.83
N MET A 73 18.01 -3.74 -3.96
CA MET A 73 18.29 -3.13 -2.65
C MET A 73 18.48 -4.18 -1.54
N GLY A 74 18.45 -5.47 -1.90
CA GLY A 74 18.64 -6.58 -0.96
C GLY A 74 17.38 -6.95 -0.18
N ILE A 75 16.19 -6.49 -0.62
CA ILE A 75 14.89 -6.84 -0.04
C ILE A 75 14.28 -7.95 -0.90
N ASP A 76 14.01 -9.12 -0.29
CA ASP A 76 13.46 -10.28 -0.99
C ASP A 76 11.92 -10.27 -0.97
N VAL A 77 11.29 -11.05 -1.87
CA VAL A 77 9.83 -11.15 -1.95
C VAL A 77 9.38 -12.57 -2.24
N THR A 78 8.27 -12.97 -1.62
CA THR A 78 7.47 -14.13 -2.03
C THR A 78 6.11 -13.62 -2.51
N PHE A 79 5.76 -13.95 -3.76
CA PHE A 79 4.44 -13.66 -4.30
C PHE A 79 3.48 -14.81 -4.02
N VAL A 80 2.26 -14.48 -3.60
CA VAL A 80 1.18 -15.42 -3.31
C VAL A 80 -0.01 -15.16 -4.23
N SER A 81 -0.81 -16.20 -4.50
CA SER A 81 -2.07 -16.03 -5.22
C SER A 81 -3.02 -15.11 -4.41
N PRO A 82 -3.81 -14.24 -5.06
CA PRO A 82 -4.88 -13.53 -4.38
C PRO A 82 -5.96 -14.46 -3.81
N ASP A 83 -6.08 -15.67 -4.36
CA ASP A 83 -7.00 -16.72 -3.93
C ASP A 83 -6.32 -17.75 -3.01
N ALA A 84 -5.14 -17.45 -2.48
CA ALA A 84 -4.40 -18.34 -1.59
C ALA A 84 -5.19 -18.62 -0.30
N THR A 85 -5.15 -19.86 0.14
CA THR A 85 -5.69 -20.26 1.43
C THR A 85 -4.88 -19.68 2.59
N GLU A 86 -5.46 -19.67 3.79
CA GLU A 86 -4.76 -19.23 5.00
C GLU A 86 -3.45 -20.02 5.23
N GLU A 87 -3.43 -21.31 4.91
CA GLU A 87 -2.25 -22.17 5.03
C GLU A 87 -1.16 -21.74 4.05
N GLU A 88 -1.50 -21.55 2.77
CA GLU A 88 -0.56 -21.10 1.74
C GLU A 88 -0.02 -19.70 2.04
N LEU A 89 -0.84 -18.80 2.59
CA LEU A 89 -0.39 -17.49 3.04
C LEU A 89 0.64 -17.61 4.18
N ASN A 90 0.35 -18.45 5.19
CA ASN A 90 1.28 -18.68 6.31
C ASN A 90 2.61 -19.27 5.85
N GLU A 91 2.62 -20.20 4.89
CA GLU A 91 3.84 -20.83 4.34
C GLU A 91 4.74 -19.81 3.60
N ALA A 92 4.18 -18.72 3.10
CA ALA A 92 4.94 -17.67 2.41
C ALA A 92 5.79 -16.81 3.35
N PHE A 93 5.50 -16.81 4.65
CA PHE A 93 6.23 -16.00 5.63
C PHE A 93 7.56 -16.61 6.00
N LYS A 94 8.57 -15.76 6.11
CA LYS A 94 9.93 -16.07 6.56
C LYS A 94 10.23 -15.34 7.87
N PRO A 95 11.24 -15.76 8.65
CA PRO A 95 11.60 -15.07 9.91
C PRO A 95 11.94 -13.58 9.74
N ASN A 96 12.37 -13.19 8.55
CA ASN A 96 12.72 -11.81 8.18
C ASN A 96 11.62 -11.09 7.39
N THR A 97 10.39 -11.63 7.32
CA THR A 97 9.26 -10.92 6.71
C THR A 97 8.87 -9.72 7.57
N LYS A 98 8.72 -8.56 6.95
CA LYS A 98 8.41 -7.29 7.62
C LYS A 98 7.07 -6.70 7.24
N VAL A 99 6.51 -7.09 6.11
CA VAL A 99 5.28 -6.49 5.59
C VAL A 99 4.58 -7.43 4.62
N MET A 100 3.27 -7.35 4.59
CA MET A 100 2.43 -7.94 3.56
C MET A 100 1.84 -6.86 2.68
N PHE A 101 1.75 -7.10 1.37
CA PHE A 101 1.26 -6.12 0.39
C PHE A 101 0.20 -6.71 -0.53
N GLY A 102 -0.86 -5.95 -0.81
CA GLY A 102 -1.87 -6.31 -1.79
C GLY A 102 -2.49 -5.09 -2.46
N GLU A 103 -3.34 -5.34 -3.45
CA GLU A 103 -4.12 -4.32 -4.16
C GLU A 103 -5.59 -4.71 -4.07
N THR A 104 -6.46 -3.79 -3.64
CA THR A 104 -7.88 -4.07 -3.38
C THR A 104 -8.59 -4.66 -4.59
N ILE A 105 -8.38 -4.05 -5.77
CA ILE A 105 -8.83 -4.54 -7.07
C ILE A 105 -7.65 -4.46 -8.02
N ALA A 106 -7.16 -5.61 -8.44
CA ALA A 106 -5.94 -5.72 -9.22
C ALA A 106 -6.09 -5.18 -10.66
N ASN A 107 -5.07 -4.47 -11.13
CA ASN A 107 -4.96 -4.03 -12.51
C ASN A 107 -3.93 -4.91 -13.27
N PRO A 108 -4.28 -5.62 -14.37
CA PRO A 108 -5.56 -5.56 -15.11
C PRO A 108 -6.55 -6.69 -14.78
N ALA A 109 -6.22 -7.60 -13.88
CA ALA A 109 -6.96 -8.84 -13.68
C ALA A 109 -8.36 -8.64 -13.07
N LEU A 110 -8.61 -7.49 -12.42
CA LEU A 110 -9.83 -7.16 -11.68
C LEU A 110 -10.16 -8.15 -10.55
N THR A 111 -9.15 -8.89 -10.11
CA THR A 111 -9.27 -9.78 -8.94
C THR A 111 -9.43 -8.92 -7.69
N VAL A 112 -10.38 -9.29 -6.84
CA VAL A 112 -10.64 -8.62 -5.56
C VAL A 112 -9.88 -9.35 -4.46
N LEU A 113 -9.11 -8.60 -3.69
CA LEU A 113 -8.33 -9.13 -2.56
C LEU A 113 -9.24 -9.41 -1.37
N ASP A 114 -9.11 -10.56 -0.74
CA ASP A 114 -9.66 -10.81 0.60
C ASP A 114 -8.77 -10.11 1.65
N ILE A 115 -9.07 -8.82 1.88
CA ILE A 115 -8.28 -7.97 2.80
C ILE A 115 -8.32 -8.53 4.22
N GLU A 116 -9.46 -9.06 4.66
CA GLU A 116 -9.64 -9.58 6.02
C GLU A 116 -8.76 -10.81 6.25
N LEU A 117 -8.71 -11.73 5.30
CA LEU A 117 -7.83 -12.90 5.37
C LEU A 117 -6.35 -12.49 5.37
N PHE A 118 -5.96 -11.59 4.47
CA PHE A 118 -4.58 -11.10 4.38
C PHE A 118 -4.17 -10.37 5.67
N ALA A 119 -5.03 -9.52 6.22
CA ALA A 119 -4.78 -8.82 7.48
C ALA A 119 -4.65 -9.81 8.65
N LYS A 120 -5.55 -10.79 8.75
CA LYS A 120 -5.51 -11.83 9.79
C LYS A 120 -4.16 -12.55 9.80
N VAL A 121 -3.68 -12.97 8.62
CA VAL A 121 -2.41 -13.70 8.52
C VAL A 121 -1.22 -12.77 8.80
N ALA A 122 -1.19 -11.56 8.24
CA ALA A 122 -0.13 -10.58 8.49
C ALA A 122 0.01 -10.30 10.00
N HIS A 123 -1.11 -10.04 10.68
CA HIS A 123 -1.13 -9.74 12.11
C HIS A 123 -0.74 -10.96 12.97
N ALA A 124 -1.09 -12.17 12.57
CA ALA A 124 -0.64 -13.39 13.24
C ALA A 124 0.89 -13.55 13.22
N HIS A 125 1.54 -13.01 12.18
CA HIS A 125 3.01 -12.93 12.06
C HIS A 125 3.61 -11.64 12.63
N GLY A 126 2.79 -10.74 13.19
CA GLY A 126 3.24 -9.47 13.80
C GLY A 126 3.74 -8.45 12.79
N VAL A 127 3.27 -8.49 11.54
CA VAL A 127 3.66 -7.54 10.49
C VAL A 127 2.43 -6.78 9.96
N PRO A 128 2.61 -5.55 9.47
CA PRO A 128 1.51 -4.77 8.90
C PRO A 128 1.11 -5.27 7.50
N LEU A 129 -0.16 -5.02 7.15
CA LEU A 129 -0.69 -5.14 5.80
C LEU A 129 -0.78 -3.76 5.14
N ILE A 130 -0.13 -3.61 3.98
CA ILE A 130 -0.29 -2.45 3.09
C ILE A 130 -1.24 -2.84 1.96
N VAL A 131 -2.23 -1.99 1.69
CA VAL A 131 -3.18 -2.18 0.60
C VAL A 131 -3.20 -0.98 -0.33
N ASP A 132 -2.91 -1.20 -1.61
CA ASP A 132 -3.13 -0.20 -2.66
C ASP A 132 -4.63 -0.16 -3.00
N ASN A 133 -5.30 0.95 -2.64
CA ASN A 133 -6.73 1.15 -2.80
C ASN A 133 -7.07 2.12 -3.95
N THR A 134 -6.21 2.18 -4.96
CA THR A 134 -6.32 3.12 -6.07
C THR A 134 -7.65 3.01 -6.82
N PHE A 135 -8.09 1.81 -7.17
CA PHE A 135 -9.28 1.63 -8.00
C PHE A 135 -10.59 1.87 -7.25
N PRO A 136 -10.82 1.26 -6.08
CA PRO A 136 -12.06 1.51 -5.34
C PRO A 136 -12.15 2.94 -4.83
N THR A 137 -11.05 3.55 -4.44
CA THR A 137 -10.99 4.77 -3.63
C THR A 137 -11.73 4.59 -2.30
N PRO A 138 -11.62 5.50 -1.34
CA PRO A 138 -12.38 5.40 -0.09
C PRO A 138 -13.90 5.53 -0.25
N VAL A 139 -14.37 5.86 -1.46
CA VAL A 139 -15.81 5.90 -1.76
C VAL A 139 -16.42 4.50 -1.84
N ASN A 140 -15.70 3.54 -2.41
CA ASN A 140 -16.20 2.18 -2.61
C ASN A 140 -15.63 1.15 -1.63
N CYS A 141 -14.44 1.40 -1.08
CA CYS A 141 -13.80 0.51 -0.09
C CYS A 141 -12.89 1.33 0.83
N ARG A 142 -12.94 1.04 2.11
CA ARG A 142 -12.02 1.54 3.13
C ARG A 142 -11.27 0.35 3.73
N PRO A 143 -10.05 0.05 3.27
CA PRO A 143 -9.32 -1.14 3.70
C PRO A 143 -9.05 -1.23 5.21
N PHE A 144 -9.03 -0.08 5.92
CA PHE A 144 -8.90 -0.07 7.39
C PHE A 144 -10.06 -0.75 8.12
N GLU A 145 -11.26 -0.72 7.55
CA GLU A 145 -12.43 -1.41 8.10
C GLU A 145 -12.29 -2.95 8.02
N TRP A 146 -11.39 -3.43 7.15
CA TRP A 146 -11.10 -4.84 6.90
C TRP A 146 -9.74 -5.29 7.45
N GLY A 147 -9.06 -4.42 8.19
CA GLY A 147 -7.85 -4.78 8.92
C GLY A 147 -6.53 -4.30 8.30
N ALA A 148 -6.53 -3.59 7.18
CA ALA A 148 -5.31 -2.99 6.67
C ALA A 148 -4.70 -2.00 7.69
N ASP A 149 -3.38 -1.83 7.66
CA ASP A 149 -2.65 -0.93 8.54
C ASP A 149 -2.22 0.34 7.81
N ILE A 150 -1.85 0.19 6.54
CA ILE A 150 -1.44 1.29 5.67
C ILE A 150 -2.18 1.16 4.34
N VAL A 151 -2.66 2.29 3.83
CA VAL A 151 -3.31 2.35 2.51
C VAL A 151 -2.51 3.27 1.60
N THR A 152 -2.28 2.83 0.37
CA THR A 152 -1.63 3.64 -0.66
C THR A 152 -2.58 3.95 -1.80
N HIS A 153 -2.33 5.05 -2.50
CA HIS A 153 -3.10 5.49 -3.65
C HIS A 153 -2.21 6.06 -4.75
N SER A 154 -2.56 5.73 -5.99
CA SER A 154 -2.29 6.61 -7.11
C SER A 154 -3.44 7.62 -7.22
N THR A 155 -3.25 8.82 -6.68
CA THR A 155 -4.28 9.87 -6.77
C THR A 155 -4.48 10.35 -8.21
N THR A 156 -3.55 10.00 -9.10
CA THR A 156 -3.60 10.18 -10.57
C THR A 156 -4.88 9.64 -11.20
N LYS A 157 -5.50 8.62 -10.58
CA LYS A 157 -6.60 7.85 -11.17
C LYS A 157 -7.97 8.42 -10.74
N TYR A 158 -8.75 7.66 -10.02
CA TYR A 158 -10.13 8.03 -9.69
C TYR A 158 -10.25 9.14 -8.64
N MET A 159 -9.21 9.38 -7.82
CA MET A 159 -9.22 10.51 -6.90
C MET A 159 -9.13 11.86 -7.62
N ASP A 160 -8.25 12.00 -8.61
CA ASP A 160 -8.23 13.15 -9.52
C ASP A 160 -9.48 13.18 -10.39
N GLY A 161 -9.87 12.02 -10.93
CA GLY A 161 -11.11 11.80 -11.66
C GLY A 161 -11.19 12.47 -13.04
N HIS A 162 -10.17 13.23 -13.45
CA HIS A 162 -10.15 14.03 -14.67
C HIS A 162 -8.98 13.68 -15.59
N GLY A 163 -8.05 12.84 -15.16
CA GLY A 163 -6.84 12.52 -15.92
C GLY A 163 -5.90 13.72 -16.10
N ALA A 164 -5.96 14.68 -15.20
CA ALA A 164 -5.27 15.97 -15.32
C ALA A 164 -3.98 16.05 -14.50
N ALA A 165 -3.85 15.30 -13.40
CA ALA A 165 -2.74 15.41 -12.48
C ALA A 165 -2.13 14.05 -12.13
N LEU A 166 -0.84 14.06 -11.83
CA LEU A 166 -0.12 12.94 -11.22
C LEU A 166 -0.01 13.16 -9.71
N GLY A 167 -0.16 12.09 -8.95
CA GLY A 167 0.07 12.13 -7.53
C GLY A 167 -0.10 10.79 -6.87
N GLY A 168 0.26 10.72 -5.61
CA GLY A 168 0.05 9.58 -4.74
C GLY A 168 -0.23 10.01 -3.32
N ALA A 169 -0.72 9.08 -2.52
CA ALA A 169 -0.91 9.27 -1.09
C ALA A 169 -0.60 7.98 -0.34
N ILE A 170 -0.10 8.14 0.88
CA ILE A 170 0.05 7.09 1.88
C ILE A 170 -0.83 7.51 3.05
N VAL A 171 -1.65 6.60 3.54
CA VAL A 171 -2.52 6.81 4.69
C VAL A 171 -2.18 5.79 5.76
N ASP A 172 -2.07 6.24 6.99
CA ASP A 172 -1.76 5.41 8.16
C ASP A 172 -3.02 5.27 9.04
N SER A 173 -3.30 4.04 9.49
CA SER A 173 -4.38 3.76 10.42
C SER A 173 -4.12 4.29 11.83
N GLY A 174 -2.85 4.47 12.21
CA GLY A 174 -2.42 4.85 13.56
C GLY A 174 -2.35 3.70 14.57
N LYS A 175 -2.35 2.44 14.09
CA LYS A 175 -2.28 1.23 14.92
C LYS A 175 -0.84 0.82 15.20
#